data_00774995a488ae68d384146e4c6cac82
#
_entry.id   00774995a488ae68d384146e4c6cac82
#
_cell.length_a   1.000
_cell.length_b   1.000
_cell.length_c   1.000
_cell.angle_alpha   90.00
_cell.angle_beta   90.00
_cell.angle_gamma   90.00
#
_symmetry.space_group_name_H-M   'P 1'
#
loop_
_entity.id
_entity.type
_entity.pdbx_description
1 polymer ?
#
loop_
_entity_poly.entity_id
_entity_poly.type
_entity_poly.pdbx_seq_one_letter_code
_entity_poly.pdbx_strand_id
1 'polypeptide(L)'
;ADSIVAFARALPETTLLILDEAYCETAPEGSAPAADALIDLPNVLRMRTFSKAYGLAGARVGYAFGTPETVVSFDKIRNHFGMPRLSTEAALAALADQTYLKDVVARIVAARERIAAIATANGLVPLASATNFVAIDCGRDGVHARAIVDGLMQHGVFIRMPGVAPLNRCIRVSTGLPADMDLFEQALPQVLKSL
;
A
#
# COMPACT_ATOMS: atom_id res chain seq x y z
N ALA A 1 -12.47 6.70 -9.29
CA ALA A 1 -12.27 8.14 -8.93
C ALA A 1 -13.61 8.85 -8.71
N ASP A 2 -14.57 8.73 -9.62
CA ASP A 2 -15.82 9.54 -9.62
C ASP A 2 -16.64 9.39 -8.34
N SER A 3 -16.74 8.18 -7.81
CA SER A 3 -17.44 7.93 -6.53
C SER A 3 -16.76 8.63 -5.34
N ILE A 4 -15.44 8.76 -5.36
CA ILE A 4 -14.68 9.49 -4.32
C ILE A 4 -14.97 10.99 -4.45
N VAL A 5 -14.97 11.50 -5.68
CA VAL A 5 -15.28 12.91 -5.96
C VAL A 5 -16.72 13.26 -5.54
N ALA A 6 -17.68 12.42 -5.92
CA ALA A 6 -19.07 12.58 -5.52
C ALA A 6 -19.25 12.53 -4.00
N PHE A 7 -18.60 11.58 -3.33
CA PHE A 7 -18.61 11.47 -1.87
C PHE A 7 -18.03 12.72 -1.20
N ALA A 8 -16.85 13.18 -1.65
CA ALA A 8 -16.21 14.36 -1.08
C ALA A 8 -17.10 15.63 -1.20
N ARG A 9 -17.74 15.82 -2.37
CA ARG A 9 -18.62 16.97 -2.62
C ARG A 9 -19.95 16.89 -1.87
N ALA A 10 -20.36 15.70 -1.42
CA ALA A 10 -21.58 15.50 -0.64
C ALA A 10 -21.35 15.67 0.88
N LEU A 11 -20.10 15.75 1.34
CA LEU A 11 -19.81 15.93 2.75
C LEU A 11 -20.13 17.35 3.22
N PRO A 12 -20.66 17.51 4.46
CA PRO A 12 -20.81 18.81 5.07
C PRO A 12 -19.45 19.51 5.19
N GLU A 13 -19.41 20.82 5.02
CA GLU A 13 -18.20 21.65 5.19
C GLU A 13 -17.55 21.50 6.59
N THR A 14 -18.33 21.13 7.59
CA THR A 14 -17.86 20.87 8.96
C THR A 14 -17.15 19.53 9.13
N THR A 15 -17.13 18.68 8.08
CA THR A 15 -16.48 17.36 8.10
C THR A 15 -15.22 17.39 7.26
N LEU A 16 -14.05 17.22 7.89
CA LEU A 16 -12.78 17.09 7.17
C LEU A 16 -12.64 15.68 6.59
N LEU A 17 -12.48 15.58 5.27
CA LEU A 17 -12.09 14.36 4.59
C LEU A 17 -10.56 14.29 4.47
N ILE A 18 -9.95 13.28 5.07
CA ILE A 18 -8.55 12.93 4.84
C ILE A 18 -8.53 11.78 3.85
N LEU A 19 -8.06 12.01 2.62
CA LEU A 19 -7.92 11.00 1.59
C LEU A 19 -6.48 10.50 1.57
N ASP A 20 -6.27 9.29 2.11
CA ASP A 20 -4.97 8.63 2.10
C ASP A 20 -4.74 7.94 0.74
N GLU A 21 -3.82 8.49 -0.04
CA GLU A 21 -3.43 8.02 -1.36
C GLU A 21 -2.07 7.32 -1.35
N ALA A 22 -1.70 6.66 -0.26
CA ALA A 22 -0.38 6.03 -0.11
C ALA A 22 -0.05 4.97 -1.17
N TYR A 23 -1.04 4.49 -1.91
CA TYR A 23 -0.90 3.47 -2.95
C TYR A 23 -1.42 3.92 -4.33
N CYS A 24 -1.62 5.22 -4.54
CA CYS A 24 -2.19 5.72 -5.80
C CYS A 24 -1.32 5.35 -7.03
N GLU A 25 0.00 5.29 -6.88
CA GLU A 25 0.91 4.93 -7.97
C GLU A 25 0.79 3.45 -8.39
N THR A 26 0.43 2.55 -7.47
CA THR A 26 0.31 1.10 -7.72
C THR A 26 -1.12 0.65 -8.02
N ALA A 27 -2.08 1.55 -7.85
CA ALA A 27 -3.48 1.30 -8.16
C ALA A 27 -3.75 1.36 -9.67
N PRO A 28 -4.78 0.66 -10.17
CA PRO A 28 -5.20 0.79 -11.57
C PRO A 28 -5.48 2.26 -11.93
N GLU A 29 -5.22 2.60 -13.18
CA GLU A 29 -5.52 3.93 -13.71
C GLU A 29 -7.00 4.31 -13.45
N GLY A 30 -7.23 5.55 -13.08
CA GLY A 30 -8.58 6.05 -12.73
C GLY A 30 -9.09 5.65 -11.34
N SER A 31 -8.31 4.92 -10.53
CA SER A 31 -8.72 4.56 -9.15
C SER A 31 -8.70 5.76 -8.20
N ALA A 32 -7.69 6.63 -8.32
CA ALA A 32 -7.59 7.86 -7.55
C ALA A 32 -8.09 9.06 -8.37
N PRO A 33 -8.68 10.09 -7.73
CA PRO A 33 -9.01 11.34 -8.42
C PRO A 33 -7.77 12.01 -9.01
N ALA A 34 -7.91 12.74 -10.13
CA ALA A 34 -6.84 13.55 -10.70
C ALA A 34 -6.25 14.52 -9.65
N ALA A 35 -5.00 14.94 -9.82
CA ALA A 35 -4.31 15.73 -8.80
C ALA A 35 -5.00 17.08 -8.53
N ASP A 36 -5.59 17.69 -9.55
CA ASP A 36 -6.35 18.94 -9.50
C ASP A 36 -7.79 18.76 -9.02
N ALA A 37 -8.31 17.53 -9.02
CA ALA A 37 -9.64 17.27 -8.50
C ALA A 37 -9.69 17.45 -6.98
N LEU A 38 -10.78 18.08 -6.48
CA LEU A 38 -11.04 18.34 -5.06
C LEU A 38 -10.11 19.38 -4.39
N ILE A 39 -9.22 20.03 -5.14
CA ILE A 39 -8.31 21.06 -4.60
C ILE A 39 -9.06 22.36 -4.23
N ASP A 40 -10.26 22.49 -4.73
CA ASP A 40 -11.19 23.60 -4.46
C ASP A 40 -12.00 23.41 -3.16
N LEU A 41 -11.98 22.24 -2.56
CA LEU A 41 -12.76 21.92 -1.37
C LEU A 41 -11.96 22.19 -0.08
N PRO A 42 -12.41 23.13 0.78
CA PRO A 42 -11.67 23.52 1.98
C PRO A 42 -11.63 22.41 3.05
N ASN A 43 -12.55 21.46 2.96
CA ASN A 43 -12.67 20.32 3.87
C ASN A 43 -12.08 19.02 3.32
N VAL A 44 -11.21 19.09 2.32
CA VAL A 44 -10.51 17.91 1.77
C VAL A 44 -9.01 18.09 1.90
N LEU A 45 -8.36 17.10 2.51
CA LEU A 45 -6.90 16.96 2.57
C LEU A 45 -6.50 15.64 1.92
N ARG A 46 -5.65 15.71 0.90
CA ARG A 46 -5.10 14.54 0.22
C ARG A 46 -3.67 14.29 0.69
N MET A 47 -3.33 13.03 0.94
CA MET A 47 -2.02 12.65 1.50
C MET A 47 -1.33 11.61 0.62
N ARG A 48 -0.07 11.84 0.29
CA ARG A 48 0.79 10.94 -0.49
C ARG A 48 2.11 10.68 0.22
N THR A 49 2.76 9.59 -0.14
CA THR A 49 4.01 9.17 0.50
C THR A 49 5.05 8.72 -0.51
N PHE A 50 6.31 8.95 -0.20
CA PHE A 50 7.44 8.35 -0.92
C PHE A 50 7.84 6.96 -0.36
N SER A 51 7.15 6.48 0.67
CA SER A 51 7.49 5.22 1.36
C SER A 51 7.13 3.95 0.59
N LYS A 52 6.35 4.02 -0.50
CA LYS A 52 5.82 2.86 -1.24
C LYS A 52 6.48 2.75 -2.61
N ALA A 53 5.83 3.11 -3.69
CA ALA A 53 6.34 2.98 -5.06
C ALA A 53 7.70 3.66 -5.28
N TYR A 54 7.95 4.77 -4.63
CA TYR A 54 9.23 5.48 -4.69
C TYR A 54 10.37 4.85 -3.87
N GLY A 55 10.11 3.84 -3.04
CA GLY A 55 11.14 3.10 -2.30
C GLY A 55 11.79 3.84 -1.13
N LEU A 56 11.30 5.02 -0.74
CA LEU A 56 11.93 5.89 0.27
C LEU A 56 11.33 5.74 1.68
N ALA A 57 10.92 4.53 2.08
CA ALA A 57 10.31 4.29 3.38
C ALA A 57 11.20 4.74 4.56
N GLY A 58 12.52 4.56 4.44
CA GLY A 58 13.51 4.97 5.44
C GLY A 58 13.73 6.49 5.54
N ALA A 59 13.45 7.24 4.47
CA ALA A 59 13.61 8.69 4.44
C ALA A 59 12.51 9.45 5.21
N ARG A 60 11.43 8.79 5.61
CA ARG A 60 10.31 9.35 6.39
C ARG A 60 9.71 10.61 5.78
N VAL A 61 9.45 10.62 4.48
CA VAL A 61 8.95 11.76 3.72
C VAL A 61 7.65 11.42 2.99
N GLY A 62 6.73 12.36 3.02
CA GLY A 62 5.47 12.37 2.31
C GLY A 62 4.98 13.81 2.20
N TYR A 63 3.85 14.01 1.56
CA TYR A 63 3.26 15.33 1.42
C TYR A 63 1.74 15.27 1.49
N ALA A 64 1.17 16.39 1.90
CA ALA A 64 -0.26 16.63 1.87
C ALA A 64 -0.55 17.84 0.99
N PHE A 65 -1.70 17.84 0.34
CA PHE A 65 -2.14 18.95 -0.49
C PHE A 65 -3.66 19.14 -0.38
N GLY A 66 -4.09 20.38 -0.54
CA GLY A 66 -5.46 20.85 -0.41
C GLY A 66 -5.49 22.36 -0.58
N THR A 67 -6.54 23.02 -0.06
CA THR A 67 -6.57 24.50 -0.10
C THR A 67 -5.45 25.12 0.75
N PRO A 68 -4.99 26.34 0.43
CA PRO A 68 -3.96 27.03 1.21
C PRO A 68 -4.32 27.12 2.70
N GLU A 69 -5.57 27.40 3.03
CA GLU A 69 -6.06 27.55 4.40
C GLU A 69 -5.93 26.24 5.20
N THR A 70 -6.24 25.11 4.55
CA THR A 70 -6.11 23.79 5.18
C THR A 70 -4.64 23.44 5.39
N VAL A 71 -3.78 23.67 4.38
CA VAL A 71 -2.36 23.34 4.45
C VAL A 71 -1.61 24.21 5.47
N VAL A 72 -1.87 25.51 5.53
CA VAL A 72 -1.25 26.44 6.51
C VAL A 72 -1.55 26.03 7.96
N SER A 73 -2.65 25.32 8.20
CA SER A 73 -2.97 24.83 9.55
C SER A 73 -1.91 23.90 10.13
N PHE A 74 -1.13 23.19 9.29
CA PHE A 74 -0.01 22.37 9.75
C PHE A 74 1.14 23.17 10.35
N ASP A 75 1.33 24.43 9.93
CA ASP A 75 2.39 25.30 10.47
C ASP A 75 2.20 25.60 11.97
N LYS A 76 0.99 25.44 12.49
CA LYS A 76 0.66 25.62 13.91
C LYS A 76 1.22 24.52 14.81
N ILE A 77 1.44 23.32 14.24
CA ILE A 77 1.76 22.11 15.02
C ILE A 77 3.04 21.40 14.53
N ARG A 78 3.51 21.68 13.31
CA ARG A 78 4.71 21.03 12.79
C ARG A 78 5.97 21.48 13.54
N ASN A 79 6.91 20.56 13.71
CA ASN A 79 8.25 20.92 14.15
C ASN A 79 8.97 21.67 13.01
N HIS A 80 9.51 22.86 13.31
CA HIS A 80 10.19 23.72 12.33
C HIS A 80 11.37 23.03 11.61
N PHE A 81 12.07 22.14 12.30
CA PHE A 81 13.22 21.40 11.76
C PHE A 81 12.96 19.89 11.70
N GLY A 82 11.69 19.48 11.65
CA GLY A 82 11.29 18.08 11.71
C GLY A 82 11.61 17.26 10.46
N MET A 83 11.90 17.91 9.31
CA MET A 83 12.23 17.25 8.05
C MET A 83 13.74 17.32 7.79
N PRO A 84 14.45 16.19 7.71
CA PRO A 84 15.85 16.16 7.32
C PRO A 84 16.03 16.65 5.87
N ARG A 85 17.06 17.48 5.62
CA ARG A 85 17.35 17.97 4.26
C ARG A 85 17.58 16.83 3.27
N LEU A 86 18.26 15.76 3.68
CA LEU A 86 18.48 14.57 2.84
C LEU A 86 17.16 13.92 2.39
N SER A 87 16.15 13.90 3.25
CA SER A 87 14.82 13.35 2.90
C SER A 87 14.13 14.20 1.82
N THR A 88 14.25 15.53 1.92
CA THR A 88 13.68 16.45 0.92
C THR A 88 14.38 16.30 -0.43
N GLU A 89 15.72 16.30 -0.44
CA GLU A 89 16.50 16.14 -1.68
C GLU A 89 16.24 14.76 -2.33
N ALA A 90 16.17 13.68 -1.52
CA ALA A 90 15.84 12.35 -2.02
C ALA A 90 14.42 12.30 -2.62
N ALA A 91 13.44 12.95 -1.99
CA ALA A 91 12.09 13.01 -2.51
C ALA A 91 12.00 13.79 -3.84
N LEU A 92 12.73 14.92 -3.96
CA LEU A 92 12.78 15.69 -5.21
C LEU A 92 13.41 14.88 -6.33
N ALA A 93 14.53 14.20 -6.07
CA ALA A 93 15.19 13.35 -7.05
C ALA A 93 14.27 12.18 -7.49
N ALA A 94 13.61 11.52 -6.54
CA ALA A 94 12.69 10.41 -6.82
C ALA A 94 11.46 10.89 -7.63
N LEU A 95 10.93 12.08 -7.32
CA LEU A 95 9.81 12.66 -8.06
C LEU A 95 10.19 13.02 -9.49
N ALA A 96 11.44 13.40 -9.74
CA ALA A 96 11.93 13.69 -11.09
C ALA A 96 12.15 12.42 -11.93
N ASP A 97 12.42 11.26 -11.30
CA ASP A 97 12.67 9.99 -12.01
C ASP A 97 11.40 9.18 -12.27
N GLN A 98 10.58 9.69 -13.17
CA GLN A 98 9.33 9.04 -13.58
C GLN A 98 9.54 7.75 -14.38
N THR A 99 10.71 7.59 -15.01
CA THR A 99 11.06 6.36 -15.73
C THR A 99 11.25 5.20 -14.74
N TYR A 100 12.03 5.43 -13.70
CA TYR A 100 12.22 4.45 -12.64
C TYR A 100 10.90 4.12 -11.92
N LEU A 101 10.08 5.14 -11.60
CA LEU A 101 8.78 4.92 -10.96
C LEU A 101 7.89 3.98 -11.79
N LYS A 102 7.79 4.22 -13.11
CA LYS A 102 6.98 3.37 -14.01
C LYS A 102 7.48 1.92 -14.03
N ASP A 103 8.80 1.71 -14.08
CA ASP A 103 9.39 0.37 -14.02
C ASP A 103 9.11 -0.33 -12.69
N VAL A 104 9.27 0.36 -11.57
CA VAL A 104 8.95 -0.18 -10.23
C VAL A 104 7.47 -0.54 -10.12
N VAL A 105 6.57 0.32 -10.58
CA VAL A 105 5.12 0.05 -10.56
C VAL A 105 4.79 -1.19 -11.39
N ALA A 106 5.36 -1.32 -12.60
CA ALA A 106 5.14 -2.50 -13.44
C ALA A 106 5.61 -3.79 -12.75
N ARG A 107 6.79 -3.75 -12.09
CA ARG A 107 7.29 -4.90 -11.31
C ARG A 107 6.40 -5.24 -10.10
N ILE A 108 5.88 -4.23 -9.40
CA ILE A 108 4.94 -4.43 -8.29
C ILE A 108 3.65 -5.08 -8.78
N VAL A 109 3.10 -4.63 -9.91
CA VAL A 109 1.88 -5.22 -10.50
C VAL A 109 2.11 -6.68 -10.87
N ALA A 110 3.20 -6.98 -11.58
CA ALA A 110 3.53 -8.35 -11.99
C ALA A 110 3.74 -9.28 -10.78
N ALA A 111 4.44 -8.82 -9.74
CA ALA A 111 4.63 -9.60 -8.52
C ALA A 111 3.32 -9.83 -7.75
N ARG A 112 2.43 -8.85 -7.72
CA ARG A 112 1.10 -8.95 -7.12
C ARG A 112 0.23 -9.99 -7.83
N GLU A 113 0.24 -10.00 -9.16
CA GLU A 113 -0.47 -10.98 -9.98
C GLU A 113 0.11 -12.40 -9.75
N ARG A 114 1.43 -12.52 -9.67
CA ARG A 114 2.09 -13.80 -9.36
C ARG A 114 1.71 -14.32 -7.97
N ILE A 115 1.69 -13.47 -6.93
CA ILE A 115 1.25 -13.86 -5.59
C ILE A 115 -0.20 -14.39 -5.64
N ALA A 116 -1.09 -13.71 -6.35
CA ALA A 116 -2.46 -14.16 -6.50
C ALA A 116 -2.57 -15.51 -7.22
N ALA A 117 -1.79 -15.72 -8.28
CA ALA A 117 -1.73 -16.98 -9.01
C ALA A 117 -1.20 -18.12 -8.12
N ILE A 118 -0.13 -17.90 -7.36
CA ILE A 118 0.43 -18.87 -6.40
C ILE A 118 -0.63 -19.27 -5.36
N ALA A 119 -1.33 -18.27 -4.78
CA ALA A 119 -2.39 -18.53 -3.81
C ALA A 119 -3.50 -19.42 -4.39
N THR A 120 -4.00 -19.06 -5.57
CA THR A 120 -5.07 -19.80 -6.27
C THR A 120 -4.64 -21.22 -6.61
N ALA A 121 -3.42 -21.41 -7.10
CA ALA A 121 -2.87 -22.74 -7.42
C ALA A 121 -2.77 -23.66 -6.19
N ASN A 122 -2.73 -23.08 -4.98
CA ASN A 122 -2.69 -23.79 -3.70
C ASN A 122 -4.04 -23.84 -2.97
N GLY A 123 -5.15 -23.52 -3.65
CA GLY A 123 -6.50 -23.60 -3.09
C GLY A 123 -6.85 -22.47 -2.11
N LEU A 124 -6.03 -21.42 -2.03
CA LEU A 124 -6.30 -20.23 -1.21
C LEU A 124 -6.95 -19.13 -2.04
N VAL A 125 -7.61 -18.18 -1.39
CA VAL A 125 -8.37 -17.10 -2.06
C VAL A 125 -7.65 -15.76 -1.92
N PRO A 126 -6.97 -15.26 -2.97
CA PRO A 126 -6.39 -13.92 -2.94
C PRO A 126 -7.49 -12.86 -3.00
N LEU A 127 -7.41 -11.87 -2.12
CA LEU A 127 -8.28 -10.70 -2.17
C LEU A 127 -7.76 -9.70 -3.21
N ALA A 128 -8.68 -9.01 -3.88
CA ALA A 128 -8.31 -7.95 -4.84
C ALA A 128 -7.44 -6.88 -4.16
N SER A 129 -6.32 -6.54 -4.79
CA SER A 129 -5.36 -5.60 -4.25
C SER A 129 -4.90 -4.58 -5.29
N ALA A 130 -4.79 -3.32 -4.86
CA ALA A 130 -4.17 -2.22 -5.60
C ALA A 130 -2.87 -1.74 -4.93
N THR A 131 -2.41 -2.46 -3.89
CA THR A 131 -1.24 -2.10 -3.08
C THR A 131 0.00 -2.89 -3.49
N ASN A 132 1.09 -2.76 -2.74
CA ASN A 132 2.30 -3.57 -2.91
C ASN A 132 2.27 -4.86 -2.06
N PHE A 133 1.09 -5.38 -1.75
CA PHE A 133 0.89 -6.67 -1.09
C PHE A 133 -0.45 -7.29 -1.48
N VAL A 134 -0.62 -8.57 -1.22
CA VAL A 134 -1.89 -9.29 -1.36
C VAL A 134 -2.28 -9.91 -0.03
N ALA A 135 -3.50 -9.69 0.41
CA ALA A 135 -4.11 -10.47 1.48
C ALA A 135 -4.71 -11.73 0.87
N ILE A 136 -4.41 -12.88 1.46
CA ILE A 136 -4.85 -14.19 0.98
C ILE A 136 -5.67 -14.85 2.09
N ASP A 137 -6.93 -15.10 1.82
CA ASP A 137 -7.81 -15.83 2.73
C ASP A 137 -7.42 -17.32 2.74
N CYS A 138 -7.09 -17.83 3.92
CA CYS A 138 -6.66 -19.21 4.11
C CYS A 138 -7.84 -20.21 4.28
N GLY A 139 -9.08 -19.74 4.15
CA GLY A 139 -10.28 -20.59 4.14
C GLY A 139 -10.69 -21.17 5.52
N ARG A 140 -9.88 -20.95 6.57
CA ARG A 140 -10.10 -21.42 7.94
C ARG A 140 -10.00 -20.26 8.93
N ASP A 141 -9.59 -20.50 10.13
CA ASP A 141 -9.48 -19.53 11.22
C ASP A 141 -8.08 -18.87 11.33
N GLY A 142 -7.92 -17.99 12.31
CA GLY A 142 -6.65 -17.31 12.57
C GLY A 142 -5.55 -18.23 13.12
N VAL A 143 -5.90 -19.37 13.70
CA VAL A 143 -4.92 -20.37 14.17
C VAL A 143 -4.24 -21.01 12.96
N HIS A 144 -5.03 -21.39 11.97
CA HIS A 144 -4.52 -21.94 10.72
C HIS A 144 -3.67 -20.92 9.94
N ALA A 145 -4.14 -19.67 9.82
CA ALA A 145 -3.36 -18.62 9.18
C ALA A 145 -2.02 -18.37 9.90
N ARG A 146 -2.00 -18.43 11.23
CA ARG A 146 -0.77 -18.33 12.03
C ARG A 146 0.17 -19.50 11.75
N ALA A 147 -0.34 -20.72 11.69
CA ALA A 147 0.48 -21.90 11.38
C ALA A 147 1.14 -21.79 9.99
N ILE A 148 0.43 -21.23 8.98
CA ILE A 148 1.03 -20.95 7.67
C ILE A 148 2.16 -19.91 7.79
N VAL A 149 1.96 -18.82 8.52
CA VAL A 149 3.00 -17.79 8.74
C VAL A 149 4.25 -18.42 9.38
N ASP A 150 4.06 -19.18 10.44
CA ASP A 150 5.16 -19.80 11.20
C ASP A 150 5.88 -20.86 10.35
N GLY A 151 5.15 -21.65 9.58
CA GLY A 151 5.71 -22.62 8.62
C GLY A 151 6.53 -21.94 7.53
N LEU A 152 6.01 -20.88 6.90
CA LEU A 152 6.75 -20.13 5.88
C LEU A 152 8.01 -19.48 6.44
N MET A 153 7.98 -19.01 7.69
CA MET A 153 9.17 -18.46 8.36
C MET A 153 10.28 -19.51 8.50
N GLN A 154 9.95 -20.76 8.77
CA GLN A 154 10.93 -21.87 8.83
C GLN A 154 11.56 -22.15 7.45
N HIS A 155 10.87 -21.80 6.37
CA HIS A 155 11.39 -21.86 4.99
C HIS A 155 12.08 -20.56 4.54
N GLY A 156 12.33 -19.61 5.45
CA GLY A 156 12.98 -18.34 5.14
C GLY A 156 12.07 -17.29 4.49
N VAL A 157 10.75 -17.53 4.46
CA VAL A 157 9.76 -16.60 3.87
C VAL A 157 9.05 -15.84 4.99
N PHE A 158 9.42 -14.58 5.16
CA PHE A 158 8.78 -13.70 6.15
C PHE A 158 7.56 -13.01 5.57
N ILE A 159 6.38 -13.36 6.07
CA ILE A 159 5.09 -12.72 5.76
C ILE A 159 4.40 -12.24 7.03
N ARG A 160 3.28 -11.57 6.88
CA ARG A 160 2.47 -11.08 8.00
C ARG A 160 1.06 -11.64 7.95
N MET A 161 0.31 -11.46 9.03
CA MET A 161 -1.15 -11.63 9.06
C MET A 161 -1.80 -10.45 9.79
N PRO A 162 -3.02 -10.03 9.39
CA PRO A 162 -3.82 -9.11 10.18
C PRO A 162 -4.18 -9.74 11.55
N GLY A 163 -4.15 -8.92 12.61
CA GLY A 163 -4.37 -9.42 13.97
C GLY A 163 -5.84 -9.45 14.41
N VAL A 164 -6.77 -8.87 13.62
CA VAL A 164 -8.16 -8.63 14.02
C VAL A 164 -9.14 -9.32 13.07
N ALA A 165 -10.17 -9.95 13.62
CA ALA A 165 -11.25 -10.56 12.86
C ALA A 165 -12.02 -9.49 12.02
N PRO A 166 -12.51 -9.83 10.83
CA PRO A 166 -12.48 -11.15 10.20
C PRO A 166 -11.18 -11.42 9.41
N LEU A 167 -10.26 -10.45 9.31
CA LEU A 167 -9.06 -10.56 8.48
C LEU A 167 -7.93 -11.40 9.13
N ASN A 168 -8.05 -11.76 10.39
CA ASN A 168 -7.08 -12.62 11.07
C ASN A 168 -7.00 -14.06 10.50
N ARG A 169 -7.92 -14.43 9.61
CA ARG A 169 -7.89 -15.68 8.83
C ARG A 169 -7.07 -15.56 7.53
N CYS A 170 -6.55 -14.37 7.24
CA CYS A 170 -5.75 -14.09 6.06
C CYS A 170 -4.26 -14.03 6.41
N ILE A 171 -3.42 -14.40 5.45
CA ILE A 171 -2.01 -14.04 5.42
C ILE A 171 -1.82 -12.83 4.49
N ARG A 172 -0.78 -12.01 4.72
CA ARG A 172 -0.46 -10.85 3.91
C ARG A 172 0.95 -10.96 3.35
N VAL A 173 1.04 -11.14 2.04
CA VAL A 173 2.29 -11.30 1.30
C VAL A 173 2.62 -10.00 0.57
N SER A 174 3.77 -9.42 0.85
CA SER A 174 4.27 -8.24 0.13
C SER A 174 4.91 -8.65 -1.19
N THR A 175 4.79 -7.77 -2.20
CA THR A 175 5.53 -7.94 -3.46
C THR A 175 7.03 -7.89 -3.18
N GLY A 176 7.77 -8.82 -3.79
CA GLY A 176 9.22 -8.94 -3.67
C GLY A 176 9.90 -9.01 -5.04
N LEU A 177 11.20 -9.24 -5.02
CA LEU A 177 11.97 -9.53 -6.23
C LEU A 177 11.56 -10.90 -6.82
N PRO A 178 11.87 -11.20 -8.09
CA PRO A 178 11.55 -12.49 -8.68
C PRO A 178 12.02 -13.69 -7.83
N ALA A 179 13.24 -13.64 -7.28
CA ALA A 179 13.77 -14.68 -6.41
C ALA A 179 12.97 -14.88 -5.10
N ASP A 180 12.43 -13.80 -4.52
CA ASP A 180 11.57 -13.89 -3.34
C ASP A 180 10.25 -14.57 -3.69
N MET A 181 9.72 -14.28 -4.89
CA MET A 181 8.50 -14.91 -5.38
C MET A 181 8.72 -16.39 -5.69
N ASP A 182 9.90 -16.78 -6.24
CA ASP A 182 10.29 -18.17 -6.46
C ASP A 182 10.32 -18.95 -5.14
N LEU A 183 10.90 -18.36 -4.09
CA LEU A 183 10.96 -18.97 -2.77
C LEU A 183 9.57 -19.16 -2.16
N PHE A 184 8.70 -18.13 -2.25
CA PHE A 184 7.33 -18.22 -1.77
C PHE A 184 6.53 -19.31 -2.51
N GLU A 185 6.67 -19.40 -3.83
CA GLU A 185 6.00 -20.40 -4.68
C GLU A 185 6.42 -21.84 -4.33
N GLN A 186 7.69 -22.05 -3.98
CA GLN A 186 8.21 -23.35 -3.55
C GLN A 186 7.80 -23.71 -2.13
N ALA A 187 7.81 -22.74 -1.20
CA ALA A 187 7.57 -22.98 0.22
C ALA A 187 6.09 -23.20 0.55
N LEU A 188 5.17 -22.41 -0.04
CA LEU A 188 3.76 -22.42 0.31
C LEU A 188 3.12 -23.82 0.23
N PRO A 189 3.26 -24.59 -0.88
CA PRO A 189 2.67 -25.92 -0.95
C PRO A 189 3.27 -26.94 0.04
N GLN A 190 4.54 -26.78 0.41
CA GLN A 190 5.19 -27.64 1.40
C GLN A 190 4.59 -27.40 2.79
N VAL A 191 4.42 -26.12 3.16
CA VAL A 191 3.80 -25.73 4.44
C VAL A 191 2.36 -26.22 4.51
N LEU A 192 1.56 -25.99 3.47
CA LEU A 192 0.14 -26.41 3.45
C LEU A 192 -0.05 -27.93 3.57
N LYS A 193 0.88 -28.72 3.04
CA LYS A 193 0.86 -30.20 3.17
C LYS A 193 1.19 -30.69 4.57
N SER A 194 1.86 -29.88 5.39
CA SER A 194 2.26 -30.21 6.76
C SER A 194 1.24 -29.82 7.82
N LEU A 195 0.17 -29.09 7.46
CA LEU A 195 -0.91 -28.60 8.31
C LEU A 195 -2.20 -29.38 8.14
#